data_245cdc20e274bd7bc1ef682077026297
#
_entry.id   245cdc20e274bd7bc1ef682077026297
#
_cell.length_a   1.000
_cell.length_b   1.000
_cell.length_c   1.000
_cell.angle_alpha   90.00
_cell.angle_beta   90.00
_cell.angle_gamma   90.00
#
_symmetry.space_group_name_H-M   'P 1'
#
loop_
_entity.id
_entity.type
_entity.pdbx_description
1 polymer ?
#
loop_
_entity_poly.entity_id
_entity_poly.type
_entity_poly.pdbx_seq_one_letter_code
_entity_poly.pdbx_strand_id
1 'polypeptide(L)'
;MNNRFAVSASLLALVTACATGVSPPDRPSSPLADRSAGTWRTWVLASGQELRLPPPPNAAATAAELEQVRALAARPDAAAQERIRYWDFWSPSHRWNEVLIDISGGNPIPGGAAQRVFAMMNIAINDAMIAAWDTKYTYNRPRPGEVDRLLPVSVATPRNPSYPCEHSVAAGAASAVLANLYPKEAQRVNSVAEEAARSRVMAGVAFPSDTKAGLELGRAVAARVIAQMKLDGGKWAGTVPTGPGLWRGTNPVGVDEVGWKRFVLNSPSQFRPGPPPAHDSPERAAELAEVKGFTRTPFTNSKVSYWQFGQLGQPGVTFRLSEEVGRRLAEDGAHASAPRAARAYTLVHVAHYEGWIASQDAKFHYWAARPNQFDTTITTVIPTPPFPTYPSNAATLVKAPAVVLTHLFPRERARYDGWVQEFGESRLWAGIHFRSDITSGWEIGRQVGEAVVARAKVDGS
;
A
#
# COMPACT_ATOMS: atom_id res chain seq x y z
N MET A 1 -59.35 1.14 -40.27
CA MET A 1 -59.73 0.17 -39.22
C MET A 1 -58.91 0.50 -38.00
N ASN A 2 -59.58 1.04 -36.98
CA ASN A 2 -59.02 1.54 -35.74
C ASN A 2 -58.70 0.37 -34.77
N ASN A 3 -57.55 0.34 -34.16
CA ASN A 3 -57.38 -0.33 -32.87
C ASN A 3 -56.57 0.58 -31.91
N ARG A 4 -57.32 1.07 -30.96
CA ARG A 4 -56.80 1.80 -29.80
C ARG A 4 -56.32 0.81 -28.76
N PHE A 5 -55.05 0.92 -28.30
CA PHE A 5 -54.60 0.23 -27.11
C PHE A 5 -54.77 1.15 -25.90
N ALA A 6 -55.54 0.65 -24.94
CA ALA A 6 -55.81 1.29 -23.68
C ALA A 6 -54.56 1.20 -22.76
N VAL A 7 -54.16 2.33 -22.18
CA VAL A 7 -53.14 2.39 -21.15
C VAL A 7 -53.81 2.16 -19.80
N SER A 8 -53.48 1.06 -19.16
CA SER A 8 -53.89 0.76 -17.78
C SER A 8 -53.04 1.57 -16.80
N ALA A 9 -53.66 2.43 -16.05
CA ALA A 9 -53.02 3.12 -14.92
C ALA A 9 -52.85 2.14 -13.75
N SER A 10 -51.62 1.83 -13.39
CA SER A 10 -51.32 1.03 -12.18
C SER A 10 -51.13 2.00 -11.00
N LEU A 11 -51.92 1.77 -9.95
CA LEU A 11 -51.86 2.44 -8.66
C LEU A 11 -50.48 2.29 -8.02
N LEU A 12 -49.86 3.41 -7.70
CA LEU A 12 -48.69 3.49 -6.83
C LEU A 12 -49.14 3.34 -5.38
N ALA A 13 -49.00 2.20 -4.77
CA ALA A 13 -49.19 2.02 -3.32
C ALA A 13 -47.99 2.61 -2.58
N LEU A 14 -48.21 3.71 -1.86
CA LEU A 14 -47.24 4.22 -0.87
C LEU A 14 -47.16 3.22 0.28
N VAL A 15 -46.05 2.50 0.34
CA VAL A 15 -45.67 1.75 1.55
C VAL A 15 -44.94 2.73 2.48
N THR A 16 -45.67 3.21 3.48
CA THR A 16 -45.09 3.93 4.62
C THR A 16 -44.33 2.91 5.49
N ALA A 17 -43.05 2.76 5.26
CA ALA A 17 -42.21 1.99 6.16
C ALA A 17 -42.02 2.79 7.45
N CYS A 18 -42.62 2.33 8.54
CA CYS A 18 -42.26 2.75 9.90
C CYS A 18 -40.78 2.44 10.13
N ALA A 19 -39.92 3.45 10.07
CA ALA A 19 -38.54 3.36 10.52
C ALA A 19 -38.58 3.16 12.04
N THR A 20 -38.53 1.90 12.49
CA THR A 20 -38.14 1.60 13.86
C THR A 20 -36.68 2.04 13.99
N GLY A 21 -36.47 3.12 14.74
CA GLY A 21 -35.16 3.67 15.03
C GLY A 21 -34.32 2.67 15.82
N VAL A 22 -33.60 1.81 15.12
CA VAL A 22 -32.43 1.14 15.66
C VAL A 22 -31.32 2.19 15.59
N SER A 23 -31.05 2.83 16.74
CA SER A 23 -29.83 3.63 16.90
C SER A 23 -28.65 2.75 16.50
N PRO A 24 -27.75 3.25 15.62
CA PRO A 24 -26.53 2.51 15.34
C PRO A 24 -25.82 2.26 16.69
N PRO A 25 -25.22 1.08 16.90
CA PRO A 25 -24.52 0.78 18.14
C PRO A 25 -23.52 1.91 18.39
N ASP A 26 -23.49 2.41 19.64
CA ASP A 26 -22.54 3.41 20.10
C ASP A 26 -21.15 3.02 19.61
N ARG A 27 -20.67 3.69 18.56
CA ARG A 27 -19.28 3.57 18.13
C ARG A 27 -18.47 4.11 19.30
N PRO A 28 -17.50 3.34 19.81
CA PRO A 28 -16.61 3.87 20.82
C PRO A 28 -16.08 5.19 20.29
N SER A 29 -16.30 6.26 21.06
CA SER A 29 -15.79 7.59 20.74
C SER A 29 -14.30 7.43 20.46
N SER A 30 -13.88 7.69 19.22
CA SER A 30 -12.48 7.55 18.83
C SER A 30 -11.64 8.28 19.87
N PRO A 31 -10.72 7.61 20.57
CA PRO A 31 -9.91 8.29 21.58
C PRO A 31 -9.21 9.45 20.85
N LEU A 32 -9.17 10.61 21.51
CA LEU A 32 -8.63 11.87 21.01
C LEU A 32 -7.38 11.62 20.15
N ALA A 33 -7.61 11.51 18.85
CA ALA A 33 -6.70 11.61 17.72
C ALA A 33 -5.24 11.15 17.97
N ASP A 34 -5.06 9.97 18.57
CA ASP A 34 -3.72 9.35 18.74
C ASP A 34 -2.62 10.37 19.16
N ARG A 35 -2.85 11.11 20.23
CA ARG A 35 -1.92 12.17 20.71
C ARG A 35 -0.47 11.67 20.84
N SER A 36 -0.30 10.40 21.17
CA SER A 36 1.01 9.74 21.29
C SER A 36 1.68 9.41 19.95
N ALA A 37 0.99 9.57 18.82
CA ALA A 37 1.54 9.12 17.53
C ALA A 37 2.87 9.83 17.16
N GLY A 38 3.13 11.02 17.69
CA GLY A 38 4.41 11.71 17.53
C GLY A 38 5.60 10.99 18.20
N THR A 39 5.33 10.01 19.08
CA THR A 39 6.37 9.21 19.76
C THR A 39 6.48 7.78 19.20
N TRP A 40 5.70 7.42 18.19
CA TRP A 40 5.80 6.11 17.59
C TRP A 40 7.14 5.91 16.90
N ARG A 41 7.56 4.66 16.81
CA ARG A 41 8.83 4.30 16.19
C ARG A 41 8.79 4.51 14.68
N THR A 42 9.62 5.41 14.20
CA THR A 42 9.84 5.72 12.79
C THR A 42 10.56 4.59 12.04
N TRP A 43 10.58 4.64 10.72
CA TRP A 43 11.29 3.70 9.85
C TRP A 43 12.64 4.22 9.40
N VAL A 44 12.74 5.51 9.12
CA VAL A 44 13.91 6.18 8.55
C VAL A 44 14.40 7.32 9.43
N LEU A 45 13.49 8.12 9.97
CA LEU A 45 13.86 9.17 10.93
C LEU A 45 14.36 8.55 12.24
N ALA A 46 15.22 9.26 12.95
CA ALA A 46 15.64 8.85 14.30
C ALA A 46 14.47 8.94 15.30
N SER A 47 13.58 9.92 15.13
CA SER A 47 12.37 10.10 15.94
C SER A 47 11.41 11.08 15.26
N GLY A 48 10.18 11.22 15.77
CA GLY A 48 9.24 12.26 15.33
C GLY A 48 9.76 13.68 15.52
N GLN A 49 10.70 13.89 16.44
CA GLN A 49 11.27 15.19 16.74
C GLN A 49 12.36 15.64 15.75
N GLU A 50 12.96 14.72 14.97
CA GLU A 50 14.11 15.04 14.09
C GLU A 50 13.83 16.18 13.13
N LEU A 51 12.60 16.24 12.61
CA LEU A 51 12.19 17.28 11.66
C LEU A 51 11.03 18.12 12.22
N ARG A 52 10.98 18.35 13.55
CA ARG A 52 9.99 19.23 14.15
C ARG A 52 10.03 20.59 13.49
N LEU A 53 8.88 21.07 13.05
CA LEU A 53 8.76 22.38 12.43
C LEU A 53 8.97 23.53 13.45
N PRO A 54 9.35 24.72 12.99
CA PRO A 54 9.31 25.92 13.83
C PRO A 54 7.87 26.25 14.28
N PRO A 55 7.68 27.13 15.28
CA PRO A 55 6.35 27.55 15.72
C PRO A 55 5.47 28.06 14.56
N PRO A 56 4.16 27.83 14.62
CA PRO A 56 3.22 28.41 13.65
C PRO A 56 3.21 29.94 13.71
N PRO A 57 2.65 30.63 12.70
CA PRO A 57 2.52 32.08 12.69
C PRO A 57 1.86 32.64 13.95
N ASN A 58 2.26 33.83 14.33
CA ASN A 58 1.72 34.54 15.50
C ASN A 58 0.24 34.94 15.28
N ALA A 59 -0.38 35.48 16.32
CA ALA A 59 -1.81 35.85 16.31
C ALA A 59 -2.18 36.83 15.18
N ALA A 60 -1.34 37.84 14.91
CA ALA A 60 -1.62 38.84 13.87
C ALA A 60 -1.58 38.20 12.47
N ALA A 61 -0.56 37.38 12.19
CA ALA A 61 -0.47 36.63 10.93
C ALA A 61 -1.60 35.59 10.81
N THR A 62 -1.98 34.91 11.90
CA THR A 62 -3.10 33.98 11.93
C THR A 62 -4.43 34.68 11.61
N ALA A 63 -4.66 35.90 12.11
CA ALA A 63 -5.86 36.69 11.77
C ALA A 63 -5.90 37.04 10.28
N ALA A 64 -4.77 37.44 9.69
CA ALA A 64 -4.69 37.68 8.24
C ALA A 64 -4.95 36.41 7.40
N GLU A 65 -4.45 35.26 7.82
CA GLU A 65 -4.76 33.98 7.17
C GLU A 65 -6.23 33.58 7.32
N LEU A 66 -6.89 33.88 8.46
CA LEU A 66 -8.29 33.59 8.67
C LEU A 66 -9.19 34.32 7.65
N GLU A 67 -8.85 35.58 7.28
CA GLU A 67 -9.56 36.30 6.23
C GLU A 67 -9.42 35.60 4.87
N GLN A 68 -8.24 35.03 4.56
CA GLN A 68 -8.05 34.26 3.34
C GLN A 68 -8.89 32.96 3.36
N VAL A 69 -8.94 32.27 4.50
CA VAL A 69 -9.78 31.08 4.67
C VAL A 69 -11.25 31.43 4.49
N ARG A 70 -11.73 32.52 5.10
CA ARG A 70 -13.12 33.01 4.93
C ARG A 70 -13.47 33.25 3.46
N ALA A 71 -12.60 33.95 2.74
CA ALA A 71 -12.81 34.24 1.32
C ALA A 71 -12.91 32.97 0.46
N LEU A 72 -12.09 31.97 0.72
CA LEU A 72 -12.06 30.71 -0.02
C LEU A 72 -13.19 29.76 0.38
N ALA A 73 -13.57 29.72 1.66
CA ALA A 73 -14.59 28.81 2.19
C ALA A 73 -16.03 29.33 2.02
N ALA A 74 -16.22 30.62 1.76
CA ALA A 74 -17.55 31.26 1.74
C ALA A 74 -18.48 30.67 0.67
N ARG A 75 -17.98 30.40 -0.53
CA ARG A 75 -18.77 29.91 -1.66
C ARG A 75 -17.88 29.08 -2.61
N PRO A 76 -17.48 27.86 -2.25
CA PRO A 76 -16.77 27.01 -3.20
C PRO A 76 -17.72 26.65 -4.35
N ASP A 77 -17.25 26.80 -5.59
CA ASP A 77 -18.00 26.35 -6.77
C ASP A 77 -18.06 24.80 -6.82
N ALA A 78 -18.79 24.26 -7.78
CA ALA A 78 -19.01 22.82 -7.91
C ALA A 78 -17.69 22.04 -8.06
N ALA A 79 -16.73 22.58 -8.81
CA ALA A 79 -15.43 21.95 -9.00
C ALA A 79 -14.60 21.95 -7.71
N ALA A 80 -14.59 23.07 -6.97
CA ALA A 80 -13.94 23.14 -5.66
C ALA A 80 -14.58 22.17 -4.66
N GLN A 81 -15.91 22.07 -4.62
CA GLN A 81 -16.63 21.12 -3.77
C GLN A 81 -16.29 19.67 -4.11
N GLU A 82 -16.16 19.33 -5.40
CA GLU A 82 -15.74 18.01 -5.85
C GLU A 82 -14.31 17.71 -5.37
N ARG A 83 -13.36 18.64 -5.53
CA ARG A 83 -11.98 18.49 -5.03
C ARG A 83 -11.92 18.34 -3.52
N ILE A 84 -12.70 19.13 -2.78
CA ILE A 84 -12.79 19.01 -1.32
C ILE A 84 -13.25 17.60 -0.94
N ARG A 85 -14.36 17.11 -1.52
CA ARG A 85 -14.88 15.76 -1.24
C ARG A 85 -13.89 14.67 -1.65
N TYR A 86 -13.24 14.80 -2.80
CA TYR A 86 -12.23 13.83 -3.25
C TYR A 86 -11.12 13.67 -2.23
N TRP A 87 -10.54 14.79 -1.74
CA TRP A 87 -9.43 14.75 -0.78
C TRP A 87 -9.86 14.44 0.66
N ASP A 88 -11.14 14.59 0.98
CA ASP A 88 -11.69 14.26 2.30
C ASP A 88 -12.08 12.80 2.44
N PHE A 89 -12.20 12.09 1.33
CA PHE A 89 -12.65 10.71 1.31
C PHE A 89 -11.58 9.78 1.91
N TRP A 90 -11.95 9.11 3.02
CA TRP A 90 -11.11 8.23 3.81
C TRP A 90 -9.87 8.95 4.38
N SER A 91 -8.69 8.27 4.38
CA SER A 91 -7.44 8.85 4.89
C SER A 91 -6.59 9.48 3.80
N PRO A 92 -5.73 10.46 4.12
CA PRO A 92 -4.75 10.98 3.16
C PRO A 92 -3.90 9.88 2.50
N SER A 93 -3.47 8.88 3.28
CA SER A 93 -2.66 7.76 2.78
C SER A 93 -3.38 6.97 1.68
N HIS A 94 -4.71 6.79 1.79
CA HIS A 94 -5.49 6.07 0.80
C HIS A 94 -5.41 6.73 -0.57
N ARG A 95 -5.69 8.04 -0.64
CA ARG A 95 -5.65 8.78 -1.91
C ARG A 95 -4.29 8.74 -2.60
N TRP A 96 -3.22 8.77 -1.84
CA TRP A 96 -1.88 8.68 -2.42
C TRP A 96 -1.52 7.27 -2.89
N ASN A 97 -2.10 6.23 -2.29
CA ASN A 97 -2.01 4.87 -2.86
C ASN A 97 -2.80 4.75 -4.17
N GLU A 98 -3.99 5.38 -4.30
CA GLU A 98 -4.74 5.45 -5.56
C GLU A 98 -3.95 6.20 -6.66
N VAL A 99 -3.35 7.36 -6.33
CA VAL A 99 -2.50 8.12 -7.26
C VAL A 99 -1.33 7.26 -7.74
N LEU A 100 -0.67 6.51 -6.84
CA LEU A 100 0.41 5.60 -7.22
C LEU A 100 -0.08 4.47 -8.13
N ILE A 101 -1.24 3.90 -7.87
CA ILE A 101 -1.84 2.86 -8.70
C ILE A 101 -2.09 3.37 -10.12
N ASP A 102 -2.66 4.56 -10.24
CA ASP A 102 -2.93 5.19 -11.53
C ASP A 102 -1.64 5.48 -12.32
N ILE A 103 -0.62 6.03 -11.66
CA ILE A 103 0.70 6.25 -12.27
C ILE A 103 1.33 4.94 -12.73
N SER A 104 1.26 3.89 -11.90
CA SER A 104 1.84 2.59 -12.20
C SER A 104 1.14 1.91 -13.38
N GLY A 105 -0.15 2.16 -13.58
CA GLY A 105 -0.92 1.67 -14.73
C GLY A 105 -0.40 2.19 -16.06
N GLY A 106 0.01 3.46 -16.11
CA GLY A 106 0.61 4.10 -17.29
C GLY A 106 2.13 3.90 -17.44
N ASN A 107 2.80 3.49 -16.35
CA ASN A 107 4.26 3.34 -16.29
C ASN A 107 4.62 1.95 -15.73
N PRO A 108 4.52 0.86 -16.53
CA PRO A 108 4.82 -0.48 -16.08
C PRO A 108 6.21 -0.61 -15.46
N ILE A 109 6.31 -1.23 -14.30
CA ILE A 109 7.56 -1.41 -13.56
C ILE A 109 7.91 -2.90 -13.54
N PRO A 110 9.08 -3.31 -14.04
CA PRO A 110 9.50 -4.71 -14.03
C PRO A 110 9.92 -5.16 -12.62
N GLY A 111 9.87 -6.48 -12.39
CA GLY A 111 10.40 -7.12 -11.20
C GLY A 111 9.69 -6.71 -9.91
N GLY A 112 10.45 -6.55 -8.84
CA GLY A 112 9.98 -6.14 -7.51
C GLY A 112 9.85 -4.63 -7.32
N ALA A 113 10.06 -3.84 -8.35
CA ALA A 113 10.06 -2.39 -8.22
C ALA A 113 8.70 -1.83 -7.77
N ALA A 114 7.58 -2.47 -8.12
CA ALA A 114 6.26 -2.08 -7.61
C ALA A 114 6.19 -2.20 -6.07
N GLN A 115 6.63 -3.34 -5.51
CA GLN A 115 6.69 -3.55 -4.06
C GLN A 115 7.55 -2.47 -3.38
N ARG A 116 8.69 -2.13 -3.99
CA ARG A 116 9.59 -1.10 -3.50
C ARG A 116 8.95 0.28 -3.48
N VAL A 117 8.31 0.68 -4.58
CA VAL A 117 7.66 2.00 -4.68
C VAL A 117 6.58 2.18 -3.62
N PHE A 118 5.69 1.18 -3.47
CA PHE A 118 4.63 1.22 -2.46
C PHE A 118 5.20 1.26 -1.04
N ALA A 119 6.23 0.46 -0.73
CA ALA A 119 6.87 0.48 0.58
C ALA A 119 7.50 1.84 0.87
N MET A 120 8.30 2.39 -0.06
CA MET A 120 9.00 3.67 0.13
C MET A 120 8.04 4.85 0.28
N MET A 121 6.99 4.92 -0.55
CA MET A 121 5.98 5.97 -0.43
C MET A 121 5.26 5.91 0.92
N ASN A 122 4.81 4.71 1.33
CA ASN A 122 4.10 4.57 2.58
C ASN A 122 5.00 4.77 3.81
N ILE A 123 6.29 4.37 3.78
CA ILE A 123 7.29 4.71 4.81
C ILE A 123 7.42 6.23 4.92
N ALA A 124 7.54 6.94 3.80
CA ALA A 124 7.65 8.40 3.81
C ALA A 124 6.40 9.06 4.41
N ILE A 125 5.21 8.61 4.04
CA ILE A 125 3.95 9.11 4.59
C ILE A 125 3.88 8.82 6.10
N ASN A 126 4.23 7.61 6.55
CA ASN A 126 4.18 7.23 7.96
C ASN A 126 5.11 8.07 8.83
N ASP A 127 6.37 8.17 8.43
CA ASP A 127 7.36 8.93 9.20
C ASP A 127 7.03 10.43 9.21
N ALA A 128 6.50 10.96 8.09
CA ALA A 128 6.01 12.32 8.01
C ALA A 128 4.78 12.56 8.92
N MET A 129 3.87 11.58 9.03
CA MET A 129 2.74 11.65 9.97
C MET A 129 3.22 11.66 11.42
N ILE A 130 4.19 10.82 11.78
CA ILE A 130 4.78 10.80 13.13
C ILE A 130 5.39 12.18 13.46
N ALA A 131 6.21 12.74 12.55
CA ALA A 131 6.80 14.06 12.72
C ALA A 131 5.76 15.20 12.78
N ALA A 132 4.68 15.05 11.98
CA ALA A 132 3.56 15.99 12.04
C ALA A 132 2.82 15.94 13.38
N TRP A 133 2.60 14.74 13.94
CA TRP A 133 1.94 14.57 15.23
C TRP A 133 2.78 15.10 16.39
N ASP A 134 4.10 14.92 16.36
CA ASP A 134 5.00 15.57 17.30
C ASP A 134 4.86 17.10 17.26
N THR A 135 4.90 17.68 16.06
CA THR A 135 4.74 19.14 15.86
C THR A 135 3.35 19.62 16.27
N LYS A 136 2.27 18.90 15.89
CA LYS A 136 0.88 19.25 16.22
C LYS A 136 0.68 19.42 17.72
N TYR A 137 1.13 18.45 18.51
CA TYR A 137 0.92 18.43 19.95
C TYR A 137 1.98 19.21 20.74
N THR A 138 3.07 19.62 20.09
CA THR A 138 4.00 20.62 20.66
C THR A 138 3.36 22.00 20.64
N TYR A 139 2.69 22.41 19.59
CA TYR A 139 2.18 23.78 19.46
C TYR A 139 0.67 23.92 19.69
N ASN A 140 -0.11 22.86 19.53
CA ASN A 140 -1.56 22.83 19.77
C ASN A 140 -2.32 23.98 19.07
N ARG A 141 -1.96 24.32 17.80
CA ARG A 141 -2.63 25.40 17.07
C ARG A 141 -4.11 25.06 16.86
N PRO A 142 -5.06 25.94 17.23
CA PRO A 142 -6.47 25.74 16.95
C PRO A 142 -6.74 25.77 15.43
N ARG A 143 -7.77 25.06 14.99
CA ARG A 143 -8.22 25.09 13.59
C ARG A 143 -9.00 26.37 13.28
N PRO A 144 -9.12 26.77 11.99
CA PRO A 144 -9.86 27.97 11.62
C PRO A 144 -11.28 28.05 12.21
N GLY A 145 -12.04 26.94 12.17
CA GLY A 145 -13.40 26.90 12.75
C GLY A 145 -13.45 26.92 14.29
N GLU A 146 -12.33 26.69 14.97
CA GLU A 146 -12.20 26.86 16.43
C GLU A 146 -11.89 28.32 16.80
N VAL A 147 -11.22 29.03 15.90
CA VAL A 147 -10.92 30.47 16.04
C VAL A 147 -12.14 31.31 15.66
N ASP A 148 -12.82 30.95 14.61
CA ASP A 148 -14.07 31.58 14.14
C ASP A 148 -15.19 30.54 13.99
N ARG A 149 -16.10 30.50 14.94
CA ARG A 149 -17.24 29.57 14.96
C ARG A 149 -18.29 29.84 13.86
N LEU A 150 -18.22 30.99 13.20
CA LEU A 150 -19.11 31.36 12.10
C LEU A 150 -18.50 31.02 10.74
N LEU A 151 -17.24 30.55 10.71
CA LEU A 151 -16.58 30.14 9.48
C LEU A 151 -17.32 28.96 8.86
N PRO A 152 -17.75 29.05 7.58
CA PRO A 152 -18.32 27.90 6.90
C PRO A 152 -17.25 26.82 6.69
N VAL A 153 -17.59 25.58 7.03
CA VAL A 153 -16.71 24.41 6.81
C VAL A 153 -17.45 23.40 5.91
N SER A 154 -16.77 22.92 4.90
CA SER A 154 -17.36 22.01 3.91
C SER A 154 -17.21 20.53 4.28
N VAL A 155 -16.44 20.20 5.33
CA VAL A 155 -16.17 18.84 5.81
C VAL A 155 -16.10 18.82 7.32
N ALA A 156 -16.17 17.65 7.94
CA ALA A 156 -15.99 17.52 9.39
C ALA A 156 -14.62 18.04 9.82
N THR A 157 -14.60 18.94 10.78
CA THR A 157 -13.33 19.46 11.34
C THR A 157 -12.58 18.33 12.05
N PRO A 158 -11.33 18.03 11.65
CA PRO A 158 -10.54 17.02 12.34
C PRO A 158 -10.29 17.37 13.80
N ARG A 159 -10.28 16.37 14.69
CA ARG A 159 -10.13 16.59 16.16
C ARG A 159 -8.66 16.68 16.62
N ASN A 160 -7.74 16.97 15.72
CA ASN A 160 -6.32 17.18 16.04
C ASN A 160 -5.91 18.61 15.72
N PRO A 161 -4.83 19.14 16.32
CA PRO A 161 -4.35 20.52 16.08
C PRO A 161 -4.12 20.79 14.59
N SER A 162 -4.25 22.08 14.19
CA SER A 162 -4.24 22.49 12.79
C SER A 162 -2.85 22.34 12.13
N TYR A 163 -1.78 22.65 12.83
CA TYR A 163 -0.43 22.81 12.30
C TYR A 163 0.50 21.63 12.60
N PRO A 164 1.15 21.04 11.57
CA PRO A 164 0.91 21.19 10.13
C PRO A 164 -0.33 20.41 9.66
N CYS A 165 -0.86 20.73 8.47
CA CYS A 165 -1.99 20.02 7.90
C CYS A 165 -1.59 18.58 7.45
N GLU A 166 -2.24 17.55 7.99
CA GLU A 166 -1.95 16.14 7.74
C GLU A 166 -2.13 15.72 6.28
N HIS A 167 -3.10 16.30 5.55
CA HIS A 167 -3.29 16.03 4.12
C HIS A 167 -2.10 16.55 3.31
N SER A 168 -1.62 17.74 3.66
CA SER A 168 -0.44 18.33 3.00
C SER A 168 0.85 17.59 3.35
N VAL A 169 0.96 17.07 4.57
CA VAL A 169 2.09 16.22 4.98
C VAL A 169 2.16 14.96 4.12
N ALA A 170 1.05 14.24 3.98
CA ALA A 170 0.99 13.08 3.11
C ALA A 170 1.30 13.43 1.66
N ALA A 171 0.74 14.55 1.19
CA ALA A 171 0.93 15.04 -0.17
C ALA A 171 2.40 15.37 -0.48
N GLY A 172 3.07 16.09 0.44
CA GLY A 172 4.49 16.41 0.30
C GLY A 172 5.37 15.15 0.28
N ALA A 173 5.09 14.19 1.19
CA ALA A 173 5.84 12.96 1.28
C ALA A 173 5.66 12.08 0.03
N ALA A 174 4.43 11.83 -0.37
CA ALA A 174 4.11 10.99 -1.51
C ALA A 174 4.61 11.59 -2.83
N SER A 175 4.29 12.87 -3.11
CA SER A 175 4.68 13.51 -4.37
C SER A 175 6.18 13.55 -4.56
N ALA A 176 6.97 13.78 -3.51
CA ALA A 176 8.42 13.80 -3.60
C ALA A 176 9.01 12.41 -3.92
N VAL A 177 8.51 11.34 -3.29
CA VAL A 177 8.92 9.96 -3.61
C VAL A 177 8.53 9.61 -5.04
N LEU A 178 7.28 9.90 -5.45
CA LEU A 178 6.78 9.59 -6.78
C LEU A 178 7.51 10.38 -7.88
N ALA A 179 7.78 11.67 -7.67
CA ALA A 179 8.55 12.49 -8.62
C ALA A 179 9.98 11.97 -8.81
N ASN A 180 10.60 11.44 -7.74
CA ASN A 180 11.93 10.83 -7.85
C ASN A 180 11.92 9.51 -8.62
N LEU A 181 10.89 8.68 -8.42
CA LEU A 181 10.79 7.36 -9.05
C LEU A 181 10.21 7.41 -10.48
N TYR A 182 9.34 8.37 -10.73
CA TYR A 182 8.69 8.64 -12.02
C TYR A 182 8.96 10.07 -12.48
N PRO A 183 10.16 10.41 -12.93
CA PRO A 183 10.51 11.80 -13.29
C PRO A 183 9.59 12.43 -14.35
N LYS A 184 9.03 11.61 -15.25
CA LYS A 184 8.06 12.08 -16.26
C LYS A 184 6.73 12.51 -15.65
N GLU A 185 6.36 11.98 -14.48
CA GLU A 185 5.15 12.32 -13.74
C GLU A 185 5.39 13.46 -12.71
N ALA A 186 6.62 13.94 -12.56
CA ALA A 186 6.99 14.88 -11.49
C ALA A 186 6.12 16.15 -11.47
N GLN A 187 5.84 16.75 -12.62
CA GLN A 187 4.97 17.91 -12.68
C GLN A 187 3.55 17.59 -12.25
N ARG A 188 2.99 16.46 -12.73
CA ARG A 188 1.64 16.01 -12.38
C ARG A 188 1.51 15.76 -10.89
N VAL A 189 2.39 14.96 -10.28
CA VAL A 189 2.28 14.62 -8.85
C VAL A 189 2.47 15.82 -7.94
N ASN A 190 3.30 16.79 -8.33
CA ASN A 190 3.45 18.04 -7.59
C ASN A 190 2.19 18.90 -7.69
N SER A 191 1.56 19.02 -8.87
CA SER A 191 0.29 19.73 -9.03
C SER A 191 -0.85 19.10 -8.21
N VAL A 192 -0.90 17.77 -8.17
CA VAL A 192 -1.85 17.02 -7.35
C VAL A 192 -1.61 17.26 -5.85
N ALA A 193 -0.35 17.39 -5.41
CA ALA A 193 -0.02 17.70 -4.02
C ALA A 193 -0.48 19.13 -3.61
N GLU A 194 -0.28 20.12 -4.47
CA GLU A 194 -0.75 21.48 -4.23
C GLU A 194 -2.31 21.54 -4.24
N GLU A 195 -2.97 20.76 -5.10
CA GLU A 195 -4.43 20.63 -5.11
C GLU A 195 -4.94 20.05 -3.79
N ALA A 196 -4.33 18.97 -3.29
CA ALA A 196 -4.66 18.36 -2.02
C ALA A 196 -4.55 19.36 -0.86
N ALA A 197 -3.44 20.11 -0.82
CA ALA A 197 -3.19 21.14 0.18
C ALA A 197 -4.25 22.26 0.12
N ARG A 198 -4.48 22.82 -1.07
CA ARG A 198 -5.45 23.89 -1.29
C ARG A 198 -6.87 23.47 -0.91
N SER A 199 -7.24 22.21 -1.17
CA SER A 199 -8.57 21.69 -0.83
C SER A 199 -8.90 21.85 0.66
N ARG A 200 -7.92 21.76 1.55
CA ARG A 200 -8.12 21.88 3.01
C ARG A 200 -8.35 23.32 3.45
N VAL A 201 -7.71 24.28 2.77
CA VAL A 201 -7.98 25.71 3.01
C VAL A 201 -9.38 26.07 2.51
N MET A 202 -9.75 25.64 1.28
CA MET A 202 -11.09 25.83 0.71
C MET A 202 -12.18 25.16 1.55
N ALA A 203 -11.87 24.04 2.19
CA ALA A 203 -12.82 23.38 3.10
C ALA A 203 -12.98 24.09 4.46
N GLY A 204 -12.18 25.12 4.77
CA GLY A 204 -12.24 25.85 6.04
C GLY A 204 -11.60 25.12 7.21
N VAL A 205 -10.79 24.05 6.98
CA VAL A 205 -10.27 23.19 8.06
C VAL A 205 -8.77 23.36 8.33
N ALA A 206 -8.05 24.13 7.52
CA ALA A 206 -6.62 24.43 7.69
C ALA A 206 -6.30 25.86 7.25
N PHE A 207 -5.27 26.44 7.86
CA PHE A 207 -4.72 27.73 7.42
C PHE A 207 -3.72 27.54 6.25
N PRO A 208 -3.47 28.58 5.42
CA PRO A 208 -2.46 28.50 4.35
C PRO A 208 -1.07 28.09 4.87
N SER A 209 -0.64 28.60 6.02
CA SER A 209 0.63 28.22 6.63
C SER A 209 0.68 26.76 7.09
N ASP A 210 -0.46 26.19 7.55
CA ASP A 210 -0.52 24.77 7.93
C ASP A 210 -0.28 23.87 6.71
N THR A 211 -0.87 24.24 5.58
CA THR A 211 -0.73 23.45 4.35
C THR A 211 0.66 23.57 3.74
N LYS A 212 1.23 24.78 3.73
CA LYS A 212 2.60 25.02 3.27
C LYS A 212 3.60 24.23 4.12
N ALA A 213 3.53 24.37 5.44
CA ALA A 213 4.40 23.66 6.37
C ALA A 213 4.25 22.13 6.25
N GLY A 214 3.03 21.65 6.00
CA GLY A 214 2.78 20.23 5.77
C GLY A 214 3.48 19.70 4.52
N LEU A 215 3.39 20.40 3.40
CA LEU A 215 4.09 20.02 2.16
C LEU A 215 5.61 20.02 2.35
N GLU A 216 6.15 21.03 3.03
CA GLU A 216 7.59 21.17 3.32
C GLU A 216 8.09 20.01 4.20
N LEU A 217 7.38 19.70 5.29
CA LEU A 217 7.71 18.57 6.17
C LEU A 217 7.67 17.23 5.42
N GLY A 218 6.60 16.99 4.67
CA GLY A 218 6.47 15.76 3.89
C GLY A 218 7.63 15.59 2.90
N ARG A 219 7.98 16.63 2.16
CA ARG A 219 9.13 16.63 1.22
C ARG A 219 10.47 16.41 1.94
N ALA A 220 10.66 17.00 3.12
CA ALA A 220 11.88 16.81 3.90
C ALA A 220 12.04 15.36 4.38
N VAL A 221 10.96 14.74 4.85
CA VAL A 221 10.97 13.32 5.24
C VAL A 221 11.20 12.42 4.02
N ALA A 222 10.53 12.70 2.91
CA ALA A 222 10.73 11.95 1.65
C ALA A 222 12.19 11.99 1.19
N ALA A 223 12.89 13.12 1.37
CA ALA A 223 14.31 13.23 1.03
C ALA A 223 15.17 12.24 1.84
N ARG A 224 14.84 11.98 3.12
CA ARG A 224 15.50 10.97 3.95
C ARG A 224 15.25 9.56 3.41
N VAL A 225 14.00 9.26 3.06
CA VAL A 225 13.63 7.95 2.47
C VAL A 225 14.34 7.73 1.13
N ILE A 226 14.34 8.72 0.25
CA ILE A 226 15.04 8.67 -1.05
C ILE A 226 16.55 8.45 -0.84
N ALA A 227 17.15 9.09 0.16
CA ALA A 227 18.55 8.86 0.49
C ALA A 227 18.83 7.40 0.93
N GLN A 228 17.91 6.78 1.69
CA GLN A 228 18.01 5.36 2.04
C GLN A 228 17.92 4.43 0.81
N MET A 229 17.10 4.79 -0.19
CA MET A 229 17.00 4.01 -1.43
C MET A 229 18.32 3.99 -2.22
N LYS A 230 19.17 5.00 -2.06
CA LYS A 230 20.50 5.06 -2.69
C LYS A 230 21.53 4.15 -2.03
N LEU A 231 21.21 3.55 -0.87
CA LEU A 231 22.03 2.57 -0.18
C LEU A 231 21.80 1.14 -0.67
N ASP A 232 21.01 0.96 -1.72
CA ASP A 232 20.82 -0.33 -2.37
C ASP A 232 22.16 -0.87 -2.88
N GLY A 233 22.32 -2.20 -2.86
CA GLY A 233 23.46 -2.89 -3.44
C GLY A 233 23.62 -2.61 -4.93
N GLY A 234 24.82 -2.78 -5.42
CA GLY A 234 25.14 -2.59 -6.84
C GLY A 234 24.49 -3.65 -7.73
N LYS A 235 24.72 -3.50 -9.03
CA LYS A 235 24.27 -4.49 -10.02
C LYS A 235 25.00 -5.81 -9.84
N TRP A 236 24.26 -6.90 -10.02
CA TRP A 236 24.82 -8.24 -10.05
C TRP A 236 25.75 -8.39 -11.26
N ALA A 237 26.97 -8.81 -10.97
CA ALA A 237 28.04 -9.02 -11.97
C ALA A 237 28.41 -10.51 -12.12
N GLY A 238 27.57 -11.42 -11.58
CA GLY A 238 27.82 -12.85 -11.65
C GLY A 238 27.43 -13.47 -12.98
N THR A 239 27.65 -14.78 -13.08
CA THR A 239 27.28 -15.58 -14.25
C THR A 239 26.14 -16.53 -13.87
N VAL A 240 25.19 -16.73 -14.74
CA VAL A 240 24.12 -17.71 -14.56
C VAL A 240 24.76 -19.10 -14.49
N PRO A 241 24.59 -19.86 -13.37
CA PRO A 241 25.16 -21.18 -13.26
C PRO A 241 24.49 -22.16 -14.23
N THR A 242 25.25 -23.13 -14.68
CA THR A 242 24.80 -24.18 -15.60
C THR A 242 24.92 -25.57 -14.97
N GLY A 243 23.99 -26.45 -15.27
CA GLY A 243 24.00 -27.81 -14.78
C GLY A 243 22.61 -28.45 -14.74
N PRO A 244 22.52 -29.76 -14.42
CA PRO A 244 21.27 -30.44 -14.26
C PRO A 244 20.39 -29.78 -13.20
N GLY A 245 19.09 -29.63 -13.49
CA GLY A 245 18.14 -29.03 -12.54
C GLY A 245 18.26 -27.52 -12.33
N LEU A 246 19.24 -26.86 -12.97
CA LEU A 246 19.40 -25.41 -12.86
C LEU A 246 18.59 -24.66 -13.93
N TRP A 247 18.16 -23.46 -13.58
CA TRP A 247 17.42 -22.56 -14.43
C TRP A 247 18.22 -22.16 -15.69
N ARG A 248 17.59 -22.29 -16.84
CA ARG A 248 18.17 -21.94 -18.13
C ARG A 248 17.56 -20.66 -18.66
N GLY A 249 18.33 -19.57 -18.57
CA GLY A 249 17.97 -18.25 -19.08
C GLY A 249 19.22 -17.36 -19.11
N THR A 250 19.12 -16.19 -19.75
CA THR A 250 20.28 -15.32 -19.97
C THR A 250 20.22 -14.00 -19.20
N ASN A 251 19.04 -13.50 -18.90
CA ASN A 251 18.82 -12.21 -18.25
C ASN A 251 17.88 -12.38 -17.04
N PRO A 252 18.41 -12.83 -15.88
CA PRO A 252 17.58 -13.05 -14.71
C PRO A 252 17.02 -11.72 -14.16
N VAL A 253 15.69 -11.58 -14.13
CA VAL A 253 15.02 -10.41 -13.55
C VAL A 253 15.00 -10.52 -12.04
N GLY A 254 15.35 -9.42 -11.36
CA GLY A 254 15.27 -9.31 -9.91
C GLY A 254 16.51 -9.76 -9.15
N VAL A 255 17.59 -10.14 -9.83
CA VAL A 255 18.84 -10.58 -9.18
C VAL A 255 19.54 -9.43 -8.43
N ASP A 256 19.50 -8.21 -8.96
CA ASP A 256 20.04 -7.00 -8.30
C ASP A 256 19.26 -6.64 -7.03
N GLU A 257 18.00 -7.04 -6.99
CA GLU A 257 17.03 -6.63 -5.97
C GLU A 257 17.28 -7.30 -4.61
N VAL A 258 18.08 -8.37 -4.58
CA VAL A 258 18.59 -9.01 -3.35
C VAL A 258 19.40 -8.02 -2.50
N GLY A 259 20.10 -7.09 -3.15
CA GLY A 259 20.90 -6.04 -2.52
C GLY A 259 20.11 -4.85 -1.98
N TRP A 260 18.80 -4.79 -2.17
CA TRP A 260 18.01 -3.65 -1.72
C TRP A 260 18.02 -3.45 -0.21
N LYS A 261 17.92 -2.19 0.22
CA LYS A 261 17.85 -1.81 1.64
C LYS A 261 16.65 -2.46 2.32
N ARG A 262 16.89 -3.16 3.41
CA ARG A 262 15.89 -3.79 4.28
C ARG A 262 15.58 -2.90 5.49
N PHE A 263 14.38 -3.02 6.03
CA PHE A 263 13.89 -2.24 7.19
C PHE A 263 13.59 -3.13 8.40
N VAL A 264 13.38 -4.42 8.17
CA VAL A 264 13.02 -5.39 9.21
C VAL A 264 14.01 -6.57 9.23
N LEU A 265 14.33 -7.13 8.07
CA LEU A 265 15.23 -8.27 7.99
C LEU A 265 16.70 -7.85 8.21
N ASN A 266 17.44 -8.62 8.99
CA ASN A 266 18.87 -8.39 9.23
C ASN A 266 19.74 -8.72 8.00
N SER A 267 19.32 -9.75 7.23
CA SER A 267 19.95 -10.13 5.96
C SER A 267 18.90 -10.64 4.97
N PRO A 268 19.16 -10.64 3.65
CA PRO A 268 18.25 -11.23 2.68
C PRO A 268 18.09 -12.74 2.88
N SER A 269 19.10 -13.41 3.43
CA SER A 269 19.14 -14.85 3.69
C SER A 269 18.58 -15.28 5.05
N GLN A 270 18.07 -14.33 5.86
CA GLN A 270 17.61 -14.62 7.23
C GLN A 270 16.60 -15.77 7.30
N PHE A 271 15.74 -15.88 6.32
CA PHE A 271 14.67 -16.88 6.25
C PHE A 271 14.82 -17.79 5.02
N ARG A 272 16.05 -17.96 4.50
CA ARG A 272 16.29 -18.85 3.36
C ARG A 272 15.94 -20.27 3.75
N PRO A 273 15.05 -20.95 3.01
CA PRO A 273 14.67 -22.34 3.30
C PRO A 273 15.80 -23.30 2.92
N GLY A 274 15.67 -24.56 3.29
CA GLY A 274 16.52 -25.63 2.77
C GLY A 274 16.42 -25.78 1.24
N PRO A 275 17.29 -26.58 0.62
CA PRO A 275 17.30 -26.76 -0.83
C PRO A 275 15.98 -27.38 -1.33
N PRO A 276 15.58 -27.08 -2.60
CA PRO A 276 14.48 -27.79 -3.23
C PRO A 276 14.83 -29.29 -3.45
N PRO A 277 13.86 -30.16 -3.69
CA PRO A 277 14.14 -31.56 -4.08
C PRO A 277 15.15 -31.64 -5.22
N ALA A 278 16.10 -32.55 -5.13
CA ALA A 278 17.13 -32.74 -6.15
C ALA A 278 16.47 -33.05 -7.52
N HIS A 279 17.13 -32.64 -8.61
CA HIS A 279 16.55 -32.71 -9.96
C HIS A 279 16.20 -34.13 -10.40
N ASP A 280 16.89 -35.14 -9.89
CA ASP A 280 16.75 -36.57 -10.19
C ASP A 280 16.09 -37.35 -9.04
N SER A 281 15.59 -36.68 -8.00
CA SER A 281 14.97 -37.33 -6.85
C SER A 281 13.54 -37.83 -7.14
N PRO A 282 13.09 -38.88 -6.41
CA PRO A 282 11.68 -39.32 -6.50
C PRO A 282 10.68 -38.23 -6.15
N GLU A 283 11.02 -37.35 -5.20
CA GLU A 283 10.17 -36.22 -4.78
C GLU A 283 9.98 -35.23 -5.95
N ARG A 284 11.07 -34.90 -6.69
CA ARG A 284 10.97 -34.03 -7.87
C ARG A 284 10.17 -34.68 -8.98
N ALA A 285 10.30 -35.98 -9.18
CA ALA A 285 9.52 -36.74 -10.15
C ALA A 285 8.02 -36.72 -9.79
N ALA A 286 7.68 -36.86 -8.51
CA ALA A 286 6.30 -36.77 -8.02
C ALA A 286 5.70 -35.37 -8.25
N GLU A 287 6.44 -34.30 -7.93
CA GLU A 287 6.01 -32.92 -8.16
C GLU A 287 5.82 -32.62 -9.67
N LEU A 288 6.69 -33.16 -10.52
CA LEU A 288 6.55 -33.02 -11.97
C LEU A 288 5.29 -33.72 -12.47
N ALA A 289 5.00 -34.92 -11.95
CA ALA A 289 3.78 -35.63 -12.24
C ALA A 289 2.52 -34.87 -11.76
N GLU A 290 2.59 -34.24 -10.58
CA GLU A 290 1.51 -33.39 -10.08
C GLU A 290 1.22 -32.23 -11.04
N VAL A 291 2.24 -31.47 -11.47
CA VAL A 291 2.07 -30.34 -12.40
C VAL A 291 1.49 -30.79 -13.74
N LYS A 292 1.90 -31.96 -14.26
CA LYS A 292 1.37 -32.55 -15.49
C LYS A 292 -0.06 -33.04 -15.32
N GLY A 293 -0.43 -33.52 -14.13
CA GLY A 293 -1.74 -34.08 -13.83
C GLY A 293 -2.86 -33.04 -13.67
N PHE A 294 -2.56 -31.77 -13.57
CA PHE A 294 -3.59 -30.73 -13.40
C PHE A 294 -4.44 -30.58 -14.66
N THR A 295 -5.74 -30.85 -14.53
CA THR A 295 -6.73 -30.49 -15.55
C THR A 295 -7.02 -29.02 -15.51
N ARG A 296 -6.60 -28.30 -16.54
CA ARG A 296 -6.87 -26.86 -16.68
C ARG A 296 -8.28 -26.64 -17.21
N THR A 297 -9.09 -25.99 -16.42
CA THR A 297 -10.46 -25.60 -16.75
C THR A 297 -10.56 -24.09 -16.98
N PRO A 298 -11.64 -23.58 -17.60
CA PRO A 298 -11.90 -22.14 -17.65
C PRO A 298 -11.88 -21.50 -16.26
N PHE A 299 -12.34 -22.20 -15.23
CA PHE A 299 -12.31 -21.71 -13.83
C PHE A 299 -10.86 -21.55 -13.32
N THR A 300 -10.02 -22.60 -13.42
CA THR A 300 -8.62 -22.51 -12.95
C THR A 300 -7.83 -21.47 -13.74
N ASN A 301 -8.05 -21.36 -15.05
CA ASN A 301 -7.41 -20.36 -15.90
C ASN A 301 -7.85 -18.93 -15.53
N SER A 302 -9.11 -18.72 -15.19
CA SER A 302 -9.59 -17.41 -14.72
C SER A 302 -8.92 -17.02 -13.40
N LYS A 303 -8.71 -17.97 -12.48
CA LYS A 303 -7.98 -17.73 -11.22
C LYS A 303 -6.50 -17.41 -11.46
N VAL A 304 -5.86 -18.13 -12.39
CA VAL A 304 -4.48 -17.81 -12.81
C VAL A 304 -4.39 -16.37 -13.32
N SER A 305 -5.29 -15.97 -14.22
CA SER A 305 -5.34 -14.63 -14.79
C SER A 305 -5.64 -13.56 -13.73
N TYR A 306 -6.60 -13.84 -12.84
CA TYR A 306 -6.96 -12.93 -11.75
C TYR A 306 -5.77 -12.58 -10.84
N TRP A 307 -4.96 -13.58 -10.48
CA TRP A 307 -3.77 -13.38 -9.65
C TRP A 307 -2.55 -12.92 -10.43
N GLN A 308 -2.53 -13.16 -11.75
CA GLN A 308 -1.47 -12.70 -12.65
C GLN A 308 -1.63 -11.24 -13.03
N PHE A 309 -2.88 -10.73 -13.05
CA PHE A 309 -3.14 -9.34 -13.36
C PHE A 309 -2.31 -8.46 -12.41
N GLY A 310 -1.28 -7.85 -12.97
CA GLY A 310 -0.34 -7.04 -12.24
C GLY A 310 1.12 -7.52 -12.19
N GLN A 311 1.44 -8.74 -12.60
CA GLN A 311 2.83 -9.20 -12.64
C GLN A 311 3.58 -8.80 -13.92
N LEU A 312 2.88 -8.41 -14.96
CA LEU A 312 3.45 -7.92 -16.21
C LEU A 312 3.64 -6.40 -16.21
N GLY A 313 4.16 -5.87 -15.10
CA GLY A 313 4.35 -4.43 -14.93
C GLY A 313 3.11 -3.69 -14.41
N GLN A 314 2.07 -4.42 -14.02
CA GLN A 314 0.87 -3.86 -13.40
C GLN A 314 0.85 -4.17 -11.88
N PRO A 315 0.35 -3.30 -11.01
CA PRO A 315 0.46 -3.45 -9.55
C PRO A 315 -0.52 -4.46 -8.90
N GLY A 316 -0.90 -5.54 -9.57
CA GLY A 316 -1.95 -6.49 -9.22
C GLY A 316 -2.15 -6.82 -7.74
N VAL A 317 -1.30 -7.69 -7.16
CA VAL A 317 -1.40 -8.03 -5.72
C VAL A 317 -1.19 -6.80 -4.84
N THR A 318 -0.23 -5.96 -5.18
CA THR A 318 0.07 -4.73 -4.44
C THR A 318 -1.14 -3.78 -4.41
N PHE A 319 -1.86 -3.68 -5.54
CA PHE A 319 -3.12 -2.93 -5.63
C PHE A 319 -4.19 -3.50 -4.70
N ARG A 320 -4.43 -4.82 -4.73
CA ARG A 320 -5.42 -5.47 -3.86
C ARG A 320 -5.11 -5.31 -2.38
N LEU A 321 -3.85 -5.32 -2.01
CA LEU A 321 -3.40 -5.08 -0.65
C LEU A 321 -3.75 -3.64 -0.22
N SER A 322 -3.51 -2.65 -1.09
CA SER A 322 -3.85 -1.25 -0.81
C SER A 322 -5.36 -1.04 -0.66
N GLU A 323 -6.17 -1.62 -1.57
CA GLU A 323 -7.63 -1.54 -1.48
C GLU A 323 -8.16 -2.22 -0.20
N GLU A 324 -7.63 -3.40 0.14
CA GLU A 324 -8.05 -4.12 1.34
C GLU A 324 -7.75 -3.33 2.61
N VAL A 325 -6.55 -2.74 2.73
CA VAL A 325 -6.21 -1.86 3.86
C VAL A 325 -7.20 -0.70 3.94
N GLY A 326 -7.44 0.01 2.84
CA GLY A 326 -8.37 1.14 2.81
C GLY A 326 -9.79 0.75 3.25
N ARG A 327 -10.30 -0.34 2.68
CA ARG A 327 -11.63 -0.84 3.00
C ARG A 327 -11.76 -1.23 4.47
N ARG A 328 -10.80 -1.99 5.03
CA ARG A 328 -10.84 -2.39 6.44
C ARG A 328 -10.76 -1.19 7.38
N LEU A 329 -9.86 -0.25 7.08
CA LEU A 329 -9.77 1.00 7.85
C LEU A 329 -11.09 1.78 7.83
N ALA A 330 -11.78 1.80 6.67
CA ALA A 330 -13.08 2.48 6.55
C ALA A 330 -14.17 1.77 7.36
N GLU A 331 -14.25 0.44 7.27
CA GLU A 331 -15.24 -0.37 8.00
C GLU A 331 -15.05 -0.28 9.53
N ASP A 332 -13.80 -0.24 10.01
CA ASP A 332 -13.48 -0.10 11.42
C ASP A 332 -13.50 1.37 11.92
N GLY A 333 -13.73 2.34 11.03
CA GLY A 333 -13.67 3.76 11.35
C GLY A 333 -12.25 4.30 11.62
N ALA A 334 -11.23 3.46 11.47
CA ALA A 334 -9.83 3.81 11.76
C ALA A 334 -9.20 4.74 10.69
N HIS A 335 -9.86 4.90 9.53
CA HIS A 335 -9.47 5.86 8.50
C HIS A 335 -9.48 7.32 8.98
N ALA A 336 -10.26 7.63 10.01
CA ALA A 336 -10.32 8.95 10.63
C ALA A 336 -9.02 9.34 11.38
N SER A 337 -8.17 8.36 11.69
CA SER A 337 -6.84 8.58 12.26
C SER A 337 -5.77 8.50 11.17
N ALA A 338 -5.25 9.64 10.74
CA ALA A 338 -4.22 9.69 9.71
C ALA A 338 -2.95 8.88 10.06
N PRO A 339 -2.41 8.93 11.32
CA PRO A 339 -1.24 8.11 11.67
C PRO A 339 -1.54 6.60 11.69
N ARG A 340 -2.72 6.15 12.17
CA ARG A 340 -3.09 4.73 12.14
C ARG A 340 -3.22 4.23 10.71
N ALA A 341 -3.85 5.01 9.84
CA ALA A 341 -3.97 4.66 8.44
C ALA A 341 -2.60 4.57 7.76
N ALA A 342 -1.73 5.57 7.95
CA ALA A 342 -0.37 5.56 7.41
C ALA A 342 0.43 4.34 7.89
N ARG A 343 0.33 4.01 9.19
CA ARG A 343 0.96 2.83 9.79
C ARG A 343 0.47 1.53 9.17
N ALA A 344 -0.85 1.36 8.99
CA ALA A 344 -1.42 0.14 8.43
C ALA A 344 -0.93 -0.11 7.00
N TYR A 345 -0.98 0.90 6.14
CA TYR A 345 -0.43 0.83 4.79
C TYR A 345 1.06 0.47 4.80
N THR A 346 1.84 1.13 5.66
CA THR A 346 3.28 0.90 5.74
C THR A 346 3.62 -0.52 6.15
N LEU A 347 2.99 -1.04 7.20
CA LEU A 347 3.24 -2.41 7.67
C LEU A 347 2.96 -3.45 6.58
N VAL A 348 1.83 -3.32 5.88
CA VAL A 348 1.43 -4.25 4.81
C VAL A 348 2.41 -4.18 3.63
N HIS A 349 2.78 -2.98 3.18
CA HIS A 349 3.67 -2.82 2.03
C HIS A 349 5.14 -3.12 2.37
N VAL A 350 5.59 -2.90 3.59
CA VAL A 350 6.91 -3.34 4.03
C VAL A 350 6.99 -4.87 4.07
N ALA A 351 5.97 -5.57 4.59
CA ALA A 351 5.94 -7.04 4.55
C ALA A 351 5.99 -7.58 3.12
N HIS A 352 5.28 -6.92 2.20
CA HIS A 352 5.28 -7.27 0.78
C HIS A 352 6.66 -7.07 0.14
N TYR A 353 7.32 -5.96 0.44
CA TYR A 353 8.67 -5.62 -0.04
C TYR A 353 9.76 -6.52 0.53
N GLU A 354 9.77 -6.73 1.84
CA GLU A 354 10.74 -7.63 2.51
C GLU A 354 10.57 -9.09 2.05
N GLY A 355 9.32 -9.51 1.81
CA GLY A 355 9.02 -10.82 1.23
C GLY A 355 9.61 -11.01 -0.17
N TRP A 356 9.60 -9.95 -0.99
CA TRP A 356 10.26 -9.98 -2.29
C TRP A 356 11.76 -10.22 -2.14
N ILE A 357 12.45 -9.43 -1.31
CA ILE A 357 13.90 -9.54 -1.10
C ILE A 357 14.28 -10.94 -0.61
N ALA A 358 13.57 -11.45 0.41
CA ALA A 358 13.85 -12.76 0.97
C ALA A 358 13.64 -13.91 -0.03
N SER A 359 12.59 -13.81 -0.86
CA SER A 359 12.33 -14.82 -1.89
C SER A 359 13.31 -14.75 -3.05
N GLN A 360 13.77 -13.55 -3.45
CA GLN A 360 14.80 -13.39 -4.48
C GLN A 360 16.16 -13.92 -4.02
N ASP A 361 16.53 -13.70 -2.75
CA ASP A 361 17.76 -14.28 -2.19
C ASP A 361 17.78 -15.80 -2.36
N ALA A 362 16.73 -16.49 -1.93
CA ALA A 362 16.66 -17.94 -2.06
C ALA A 362 16.64 -18.40 -3.53
N LYS A 363 15.95 -17.67 -4.44
CA LYS A 363 15.94 -17.98 -5.87
C LYS A 363 17.33 -17.98 -6.47
N PHE A 364 18.09 -16.93 -6.24
CA PHE A 364 19.43 -16.76 -6.80
C PHE A 364 20.53 -17.45 -6.00
N HIS A 365 20.17 -18.06 -4.86
CA HIS A 365 21.03 -19.04 -4.18
C HIS A 365 20.92 -20.44 -4.81
N TYR A 366 19.70 -20.89 -5.10
CA TYR A 366 19.45 -22.25 -5.58
C TYR A 366 19.38 -22.39 -7.11
N TRP A 367 19.03 -21.34 -7.84
CA TRP A 367 18.92 -21.32 -9.30
C TRP A 367 18.06 -22.43 -9.89
N ALA A 368 17.06 -22.94 -9.20
CA ALA A 368 16.27 -24.11 -9.61
C ALA A 368 15.48 -23.88 -10.89
N ALA A 369 15.48 -24.88 -11.77
CA ALA A 369 14.79 -24.88 -13.07
C ALA A 369 13.27 -24.89 -12.92
N ARG A 370 12.56 -24.28 -13.87
CA ARG A 370 11.09 -24.28 -13.97
C ARG A 370 10.53 -25.62 -14.46
N PRO A 371 9.26 -25.97 -14.16
CA PRO A 371 8.67 -27.23 -14.61
C PRO A 371 8.82 -27.49 -16.11
N ASN A 372 8.56 -26.47 -16.96
CA ASN A 372 8.71 -26.58 -18.42
C ASN A 372 10.18 -26.66 -18.90
N GLN A 373 11.14 -26.47 -18.02
CA GLN A 373 12.57 -26.73 -18.30
C GLN A 373 12.98 -28.16 -17.95
N PHE A 374 12.20 -28.86 -17.10
CA PHE A 374 12.34 -30.30 -16.85
C PHE A 374 11.67 -31.11 -17.95
N ASP A 375 10.46 -30.72 -18.31
CA ASP A 375 9.68 -31.39 -19.35
C ASP A 375 9.04 -30.37 -20.29
N THR A 376 9.51 -30.31 -21.52
CA THR A 376 9.07 -29.34 -22.55
C THR A 376 7.62 -29.58 -23.02
N THR A 377 7.00 -30.72 -22.67
CA THR A 377 5.59 -30.98 -22.94
C THR A 377 4.65 -30.19 -21.99
N ILE A 378 5.17 -29.63 -20.88
CA ILE A 378 4.40 -28.80 -19.97
C ILE A 378 4.15 -27.45 -20.63
N THR A 379 2.89 -27.23 -21.01
CA THR A 379 2.43 -25.89 -21.42
C THR A 379 2.13 -25.03 -20.20
N THR A 380 2.19 -23.72 -20.33
CA THR A 380 1.89 -22.78 -19.25
C THR A 380 0.71 -21.89 -19.62
N VAL A 381 -0.15 -21.56 -18.64
CA VAL A 381 -1.32 -20.68 -18.87
C VAL A 381 -0.89 -19.23 -19.06
N ILE A 382 0.24 -18.85 -18.48
CA ILE A 382 0.84 -17.53 -18.54
C ILE A 382 2.32 -17.66 -18.92
N PRO A 383 2.97 -16.62 -19.45
CA PRO A 383 4.41 -16.65 -19.71
C PRO A 383 5.20 -17.07 -18.46
N THR A 384 6.16 -17.98 -18.65
CA THR A 384 7.06 -18.39 -17.58
C THR A 384 7.95 -17.21 -17.17
N PRO A 385 7.95 -16.83 -15.89
CA PRO A 385 8.77 -15.70 -15.43
C PRO A 385 10.27 -15.92 -15.70
N PRO A 386 11.02 -14.87 -16.10
CA PRO A 386 12.43 -14.97 -16.48
C PRO A 386 13.37 -14.97 -15.26
N PHE A 387 13.14 -15.91 -14.33
CA PHE A 387 13.95 -16.13 -13.13
C PHE A 387 13.70 -17.54 -12.56
N PRO A 388 14.61 -18.06 -11.66
CA PRO A 388 14.49 -19.39 -11.07
C PRO A 388 13.13 -19.70 -10.41
N THR A 389 12.76 -20.98 -10.32
CA THR A 389 11.45 -21.36 -9.80
C THR A 389 11.34 -21.23 -8.28
N TYR A 390 12.31 -21.77 -7.54
CA TYR A 390 12.26 -22.00 -6.09
C TYR A 390 12.89 -20.85 -5.28
N PRO A 391 12.22 -20.36 -4.24
CA PRO A 391 10.82 -20.55 -3.86
C PRO A 391 9.85 -19.72 -4.74
N SER A 392 8.54 -19.90 -4.59
CA SER A 392 7.54 -19.10 -5.31
C SER A 392 7.44 -17.68 -4.75
N ASN A 393 7.77 -16.66 -5.54
CA ASN A 393 7.51 -15.26 -5.17
C ASN A 393 6.02 -15.02 -4.88
N ALA A 394 5.13 -15.53 -5.73
CA ALA A 394 3.69 -15.34 -5.56
C ALA A 394 3.19 -15.83 -4.19
N ALA A 395 3.66 -17.00 -3.76
CA ALA A 395 3.32 -17.55 -2.45
C ALA A 395 3.86 -16.68 -1.28
N THR A 396 5.11 -16.21 -1.40
CA THR A 396 5.73 -15.33 -0.40
C THR A 396 5.02 -13.98 -0.32
N LEU A 397 4.76 -13.37 -1.49
CA LEU A 397 4.23 -12.01 -1.62
C LEU A 397 2.77 -11.87 -1.18
N VAL A 398 2.00 -12.94 -1.14
CA VAL A 398 0.67 -12.91 -0.54
C VAL A 398 0.70 -13.30 0.94
N LYS A 399 1.57 -14.23 1.34
CA LYS A 399 1.61 -14.73 2.72
C LYS A 399 2.17 -13.70 3.69
N ALA A 400 3.24 -12.99 3.35
CA ALA A 400 3.84 -12.01 4.25
C ALA A 400 2.85 -10.88 4.62
N PRO A 401 2.21 -10.17 3.66
CA PRO A 401 1.20 -9.18 4.02
C PRO A 401 -0.07 -9.79 4.62
N ALA A 402 -0.46 -11.04 4.30
CA ALA A 402 -1.61 -11.70 4.92
C ALA A 402 -1.43 -11.90 6.44
N VAL A 403 -0.22 -12.20 6.88
CA VAL A 403 0.11 -12.27 8.33
C VAL A 403 -0.07 -10.91 8.98
N VAL A 404 0.40 -9.84 8.35
CA VAL A 404 0.23 -8.45 8.85
C VAL A 404 -1.23 -8.03 8.83
N LEU A 405 -1.96 -8.30 7.74
CA LEU A 405 -3.39 -8.02 7.64
C LEU A 405 -4.18 -8.76 8.72
N THR A 406 -3.84 -10.02 9.02
CA THR A 406 -4.47 -10.80 10.10
C THR A 406 -4.19 -10.18 11.47
N HIS A 407 -2.99 -9.61 11.68
CA HIS A 407 -2.69 -8.87 12.92
C HIS A 407 -3.50 -7.58 13.04
N LEU A 408 -3.64 -6.82 11.96
CA LEU A 408 -4.38 -5.55 11.93
C LEU A 408 -5.90 -5.77 11.98
N PHE A 409 -6.40 -6.79 11.27
CA PHE A 409 -7.82 -7.07 11.05
C PHE A 409 -8.13 -8.55 11.31
N PRO A 410 -8.09 -9.02 12.57
CA PRO A 410 -8.15 -10.44 12.91
C PRO A 410 -9.48 -11.12 12.54
N ARG A 411 -10.56 -10.36 12.39
CA ARG A 411 -11.86 -10.86 11.95
C ARG A 411 -11.85 -11.40 10.52
N GLU A 412 -10.90 -10.94 9.70
CA GLU A 412 -10.78 -11.28 8.26
C GLU A 412 -9.79 -12.42 7.99
N ARG A 413 -9.27 -13.08 9.02
CA ARG A 413 -8.27 -14.15 8.90
C ARG A 413 -8.61 -15.17 7.83
N ALA A 414 -9.82 -15.71 7.84
CA ALA A 414 -10.24 -16.74 6.90
C ALA A 414 -10.17 -16.26 5.44
N ARG A 415 -10.47 -14.99 5.20
CA ARG A 415 -10.33 -14.36 3.87
C ARG A 415 -8.88 -14.32 3.43
N TYR A 416 -7.98 -13.91 4.32
CA TYR A 416 -6.55 -13.81 3.98
C TYR A 416 -5.91 -15.19 3.80
N ASP A 417 -6.29 -16.16 4.62
CA ASP A 417 -5.88 -17.56 4.43
C ASP A 417 -6.36 -18.11 3.09
N GLY A 418 -7.60 -17.78 2.68
CA GLY A 418 -8.14 -18.10 1.35
C GLY A 418 -7.33 -17.47 0.20
N TRP A 419 -6.90 -16.23 0.32
CA TRP A 419 -6.04 -15.59 -0.68
C TRP A 419 -4.69 -16.29 -0.81
N VAL A 420 -4.08 -16.62 0.33
CA VAL A 420 -2.79 -17.33 0.36
C VAL A 420 -2.90 -18.66 -0.37
N GLN A 421 -3.93 -19.45 -0.06
CA GLN A 421 -4.16 -20.74 -0.68
C GLN A 421 -4.44 -20.60 -2.19
N GLU A 422 -5.40 -19.77 -2.58
CA GLU A 422 -5.80 -19.63 -3.98
C GLU A 422 -4.66 -19.11 -4.85
N PHE A 423 -3.90 -18.10 -4.37
CA PHE A 423 -2.79 -17.57 -5.15
C PHE A 423 -1.66 -18.59 -5.31
N GLY A 424 -1.29 -19.30 -4.25
CA GLY A 424 -0.29 -20.36 -4.32
C GLY A 424 -0.70 -21.46 -5.30
N GLU A 425 -1.90 -22.04 -5.14
CA GLU A 425 -2.41 -23.10 -6.02
C GLU A 425 -2.51 -22.64 -7.48
N SER A 426 -2.87 -21.38 -7.72
CA SER A 426 -2.95 -20.84 -9.08
C SER A 426 -1.63 -20.91 -9.83
N ARG A 427 -0.51 -20.95 -9.15
CA ARG A 427 0.83 -21.07 -9.77
C ARG A 427 1.13 -22.51 -10.23
N LEU A 428 0.59 -23.49 -9.53
CA LEU A 428 0.63 -24.90 -9.96
C LEU A 428 -0.27 -25.10 -11.18
N TRP A 429 -1.51 -24.61 -11.14
CA TRP A 429 -2.43 -24.65 -12.28
C TRP A 429 -1.86 -23.94 -13.50
N ALA A 430 -1.10 -22.88 -13.30
CA ALA A 430 -0.40 -22.18 -14.38
C ALA A 430 0.74 -22.99 -15.00
N GLY A 431 1.23 -24.04 -14.35
CA GLY A 431 2.34 -24.88 -14.82
C GLY A 431 3.72 -24.25 -14.66
N ILE A 432 3.86 -23.23 -13.80
CA ILE A 432 5.11 -22.45 -13.67
C ILE A 432 5.88 -22.71 -12.37
N HIS A 433 5.32 -23.47 -11.43
CA HIS A 433 5.92 -23.80 -10.14
C HIS A 433 5.67 -25.26 -9.74
N PHE A 434 6.52 -25.77 -8.87
CA PHE A 434 6.37 -27.03 -8.17
C PHE A 434 5.72 -26.83 -6.79
N ARG A 435 5.22 -27.91 -6.17
CA ARG A 435 4.60 -27.88 -4.84
C ARG A 435 5.57 -27.34 -3.78
N SER A 436 6.81 -27.79 -3.79
CA SER A 436 7.86 -27.34 -2.88
C SER A 436 8.15 -25.83 -3.02
N ASP A 437 8.03 -25.27 -4.23
CA ASP A 437 8.19 -23.82 -4.42
C ASP A 437 7.13 -23.04 -3.63
N ILE A 438 5.89 -23.54 -3.66
CA ILE A 438 4.75 -22.88 -3.00
C ILE A 438 4.86 -22.98 -1.47
N THR A 439 5.09 -24.18 -0.96
CA THR A 439 5.21 -24.43 0.49
C THR A 439 6.36 -23.64 1.12
N SER A 440 7.52 -23.63 0.46
CA SER A 440 8.66 -22.82 0.88
C SER A 440 8.41 -21.31 0.79
N GLY A 441 7.68 -20.88 -0.25
CA GLY A 441 7.27 -19.49 -0.37
C GLY A 441 6.32 -19.05 0.74
N TRP A 442 5.36 -19.89 1.13
CA TRP A 442 4.48 -19.62 2.27
C TRP A 442 5.24 -19.55 3.58
N GLU A 443 6.24 -20.41 3.79
CA GLU A 443 7.04 -20.40 5.01
C GLU A 443 7.90 -19.15 5.13
N ILE A 444 8.59 -18.73 4.05
CA ILE A 444 9.29 -17.44 4.02
C ILE A 444 8.32 -16.30 4.31
N GLY A 445 7.16 -16.28 3.62
CA GLY A 445 6.16 -15.23 3.81
C GLY A 445 5.64 -15.16 5.25
N ARG A 446 5.42 -16.32 5.89
CA ARG A 446 5.02 -16.38 7.31
C ARG A 446 6.07 -15.72 8.21
N GLN A 447 7.34 -16.12 8.07
CA GLN A 447 8.44 -15.61 8.91
C GLN A 447 8.67 -14.11 8.70
N VAL A 448 8.65 -13.64 7.45
CA VAL A 448 8.73 -12.20 7.13
C VAL A 448 7.58 -11.42 7.74
N GLY A 449 6.34 -11.90 7.56
CA GLY A 449 5.16 -11.26 8.13
C GLY A 449 5.21 -11.19 9.66
N GLU A 450 5.64 -12.27 10.32
CA GLU A 450 5.83 -12.33 11.78
C GLU A 450 6.91 -11.35 12.27
N ALA A 451 8.01 -11.18 11.52
CA ALA A 451 9.04 -10.21 11.85
C ALA A 451 8.49 -8.76 11.77
N VAL A 452 7.69 -8.45 10.76
CA VAL A 452 7.02 -7.14 10.65
C VAL A 452 6.02 -6.93 11.78
N VAL A 453 5.22 -7.95 12.13
CA VAL A 453 4.29 -7.90 13.27
C VAL A 453 5.04 -7.72 14.59
N ALA A 454 6.17 -8.41 14.78
CA ALA A 454 7.00 -8.25 15.98
C ALA A 454 7.47 -6.78 16.14
N ARG A 455 7.91 -6.15 15.04
CA ARG A 455 8.24 -4.72 15.05
C ARG A 455 7.02 -3.85 15.37
N ALA A 456 5.86 -4.16 14.79
CA ALA A 456 4.62 -3.40 15.00
C ALA A 456 4.14 -3.44 16.46
N LYS A 457 4.35 -4.53 17.18
CA LYS A 457 3.97 -4.68 18.59
C LYS A 457 4.77 -3.80 19.56
N VAL A 458 5.91 -3.28 19.13
CA VAL A 458 6.83 -2.48 19.95
C VAL A 458 7.08 -1.09 19.34
N ASP A 459 6.22 -0.63 18.43
CA ASP A 459 6.36 0.67 17.78
C ASP A 459 5.68 1.82 18.53
N GLY A 460 4.98 1.54 19.64
CA GLY A 460 4.36 2.55 20.51
C GLY A 460 2.93 2.93 20.13
N SER A 461 2.31 2.27 19.12
CA SER A 461 0.96 2.58 18.62
C SER A 461 -0.18 2.03 19.46
#